data_c8cdffed8852314758ced7eaef46c568
#
_entry.id   c8cdffed8852314758ced7eaef46c568
#
_cell.length_a   1.000
_cell.length_b   1.000
_cell.length_c   1.000
_cell.angle_alpha   90.00
_cell.angle_beta   90.00
_cell.angle_gamma   90.00
#
_symmetry.space_group_name_H-M   'P 1'
#
loop_
_entity.id
_entity.type
_entity.pdbx_description
1 polymer ?
#
loop_
_entity_poly.entity_id
_entity_poly.type
_entity_poly.pdbx_seq_one_letter_code
_entity_poly.pdbx_strand_id
1 'polypeptide(L)'
;FVTMSESNEYGKLDEEKIKQFTGGEEISARALYQSAITFKPQFTLWLSCNDLPMVTDKSLFASERIKVIEFNRHFSPAEQDTHLKDELTSQEAMSGIFMWLVRGYIKYKENGLTMSEPLRSVVAKYERDNDLVLQFLESRCVRVPEDECNPLGEKNKRTTIRAKDLYQAFKMWAKSEGAFVLSARKFNSEMERHPEWFDRKSTSSGFVIYWGLKLKEVV
;
A
#
# COMPACT_ATOMS: atom_id res chain seq x y z
N PHE A 1 -14.06 -8.59 -16.92
CA PHE A 1 -13.67 -7.21 -16.74
C PHE A 1 -14.68 -6.53 -15.84
N VAL A 2 -14.26 -6.08 -14.68
CA VAL A 2 -15.13 -5.37 -13.72
C VAL A 2 -14.46 -4.06 -13.38
N THR A 3 -15.15 -2.95 -13.59
CA THR A 3 -14.66 -1.61 -13.26
C THR A 3 -15.36 -1.09 -12.02
N MET A 4 -14.61 -0.46 -11.15
CA MET A 4 -15.11 0.36 -10.06
C MET A 4 -14.59 1.78 -10.27
N SER A 5 -15.47 2.76 -10.21
CA SER A 5 -15.12 4.17 -10.25
C SER A 5 -15.32 4.77 -8.87
N GLU A 6 -14.33 5.53 -8.46
CA GLU A 6 -14.25 6.33 -7.23
C GLU A 6 -14.69 5.66 -5.93
N SER A 7 -13.71 5.47 -5.05
CA SER A 7 -13.91 5.51 -3.61
C SER A 7 -13.83 6.98 -3.15
N ASN A 8 -14.64 7.37 -2.17
CA ASN A 8 -14.54 8.68 -1.52
C ASN A 8 -13.08 9.00 -1.15
N GLU A 9 -12.73 10.29 -1.13
CA GLU A 9 -11.44 10.89 -0.73
C GLU A 9 -10.85 10.32 0.56
N TYR A 10 -10.39 9.30 0.82
CA TYR A 10 -9.93 8.54 2.00
C TYR A 10 -10.59 7.16 2.13
N GLY A 11 -11.15 6.63 1.03
CA GLY A 11 -11.74 5.30 1.05
C GLY A 11 -10.69 4.24 1.37
N LYS A 12 -10.87 3.52 2.48
CA LYS A 12 -10.09 2.32 2.74
C LYS A 12 -10.53 1.23 1.77
N LEU A 13 -9.56 0.58 1.12
CA LEU A 13 -9.84 -0.57 0.26
C LEU A 13 -10.43 -1.72 1.09
N ASP A 14 -11.49 -2.35 0.60
CA ASP A 14 -12.00 -3.59 1.19
C ASP A 14 -11.06 -4.75 0.82
N GLU A 15 -10.02 -4.92 1.63
CA GLU A 15 -8.90 -5.83 1.39
C GLU A 15 -9.35 -7.29 1.38
N GLU A 16 -10.37 -7.62 2.20
CA GLU A 16 -10.93 -8.96 2.28
C GLU A 16 -11.65 -9.33 0.97
N LYS A 17 -12.48 -8.43 0.46
CA LYS A 17 -13.13 -8.63 -0.85
C LYS A 17 -12.12 -8.70 -1.99
N ILE A 18 -11.08 -7.86 -1.99
CA ILE A 18 -10.02 -7.97 -3.01
C ILE A 18 -9.38 -9.34 -2.98
N LYS A 19 -9.04 -9.86 -1.79
CA LYS A 19 -8.47 -11.21 -1.66
C LYS A 19 -9.44 -12.28 -2.14
N GLN A 20 -10.71 -12.18 -1.78
CA GLN A 20 -11.75 -13.11 -2.18
C GLN A 20 -11.94 -13.11 -3.71
N PHE A 21 -12.03 -11.93 -4.34
CA PHE A 21 -12.22 -11.80 -5.79
C PHE A 21 -11.02 -12.25 -6.61
N THR A 22 -9.83 -12.14 -6.06
CA THR A 22 -8.56 -12.46 -6.76
C THR A 22 -7.92 -13.76 -6.28
N GLY A 23 -8.49 -14.42 -5.26
CA GLY A 23 -7.96 -15.66 -4.65
C GLY A 23 -8.28 -16.93 -5.44
N GLY A 24 -9.23 -16.84 -6.37
CA GLY A 24 -9.66 -18.01 -7.14
C GLY A 24 -10.57 -18.97 -6.34
N GLU A 25 -11.06 -18.54 -5.19
CA GLU A 25 -12.04 -19.27 -4.37
C GLU A 25 -13.47 -19.05 -4.87
N GLU A 26 -14.38 -19.95 -4.51
CA GLU A 26 -15.80 -19.79 -4.82
C GLU A 26 -16.42 -18.69 -3.95
N ILE A 27 -17.24 -17.88 -4.57
CA ILE A 27 -17.98 -16.80 -3.92
C ILE A 27 -19.46 -17.09 -3.98
N SER A 28 -20.14 -16.96 -2.86
CA SER A 28 -21.58 -16.99 -2.80
C SER A 28 -22.14 -15.58 -2.80
N ALA A 29 -22.99 -15.28 -3.75
CA ALA A 29 -23.66 -13.99 -3.88
C ALA A 29 -25.16 -14.20 -4.07
N ARG A 30 -25.96 -13.26 -3.55
CA ARG A 30 -27.41 -13.28 -3.66
C ARG A 30 -27.92 -11.92 -4.12
N ALA A 31 -28.59 -11.90 -5.24
CA ALA A 31 -29.37 -10.74 -5.66
C ALA A 31 -30.64 -10.60 -4.79
N LEU A 32 -31.17 -9.36 -4.75
CA LEU A 32 -32.39 -9.09 -3.98
C LEU A 32 -33.52 -9.97 -4.46
N TYR A 33 -34.18 -10.65 -3.53
CA TYR A 33 -35.31 -11.61 -3.81
C TYR A 33 -34.96 -12.83 -4.66
N GLN A 34 -33.68 -13.16 -4.84
CA GLN A 34 -33.27 -14.37 -5.58
C GLN A 34 -32.57 -15.37 -4.67
N SER A 35 -32.43 -16.60 -5.13
CA SER A 35 -31.63 -17.63 -4.47
C SER A 35 -30.14 -17.27 -4.54
N ALA A 36 -29.35 -17.68 -3.52
CA ALA A 36 -27.92 -17.54 -3.57
C ALA A 36 -27.32 -18.37 -4.71
N ILE A 37 -26.37 -17.78 -5.43
CA ILE A 37 -25.58 -18.45 -6.44
C ILE A 37 -24.12 -18.53 -5.96
N THR A 38 -23.48 -19.65 -6.20
CA THR A 38 -22.05 -19.84 -5.94
C THR A 38 -21.31 -19.90 -7.25
N PHE A 39 -20.27 -19.11 -7.40
CA PHE A 39 -19.47 -19.06 -8.62
C PHE A 39 -18.01 -18.79 -8.31
N LYS A 40 -17.13 -19.21 -9.21
CA LYS A 40 -15.72 -18.87 -9.16
C LYS A 40 -15.47 -17.61 -9.99
N PRO A 41 -14.87 -16.54 -9.43
CA PRO A 41 -14.58 -15.32 -10.17
C PRO A 41 -13.69 -15.60 -11.39
N GLN A 42 -14.11 -15.14 -12.55
CA GLN A 42 -13.36 -15.25 -13.82
C GLN A 42 -13.17 -13.85 -14.44
N PHE A 43 -12.87 -12.86 -13.61
CA PHE A 43 -12.72 -11.49 -14.05
C PHE A 43 -11.44 -10.86 -13.48
N THR A 44 -10.95 -9.83 -14.13
CA THR A 44 -9.92 -8.93 -13.59
C THR A 44 -10.61 -7.68 -13.06
N LEU A 45 -10.27 -7.32 -11.83
CA LEU A 45 -10.80 -6.12 -11.17
C LEU A 45 -9.94 -4.91 -11.56
N TRP A 46 -10.59 -3.86 -12.01
CA TRP A 46 -9.97 -2.57 -12.33
C TRP A 46 -10.60 -1.47 -11.48
N LEU A 47 -9.75 -0.72 -10.79
CA LEU A 47 -10.16 0.46 -10.03
C LEU A 47 -9.61 1.71 -10.72
N SER A 48 -10.49 2.60 -11.15
CA SER A 48 -10.13 3.93 -11.64
C SER A 48 -10.37 4.93 -10.52
N CYS A 49 -9.33 5.63 -10.09
CA CYS A 49 -9.38 6.61 -9.01
C CYS A 49 -8.38 7.74 -9.27
N ASN A 50 -8.65 8.93 -8.73
CA ASN A 50 -7.71 10.04 -8.75
C ASN A 50 -6.66 9.86 -7.65
N ASP A 51 -7.11 9.43 -6.47
CA ASP A 51 -6.25 9.15 -5.32
C ASP A 51 -6.23 7.66 -5.00
N LEU A 52 -5.06 7.12 -4.75
CA LEU A 52 -4.92 5.71 -4.39
C LEU A 52 -5.53 5.44 -3.00
N PRO A 53 -6.40 4.44 -2.85
CA PRO A 53 -7.04 4.14 -1.58
C PRO A 53 -6.03 3.62 -0.55
N MET A 54 -6.30 3.84 0.73
CA MET A 54 -5.45 3.30 1.80
C MET A 54 -5.50 1.78 1.82
N VAL A 55 -4.32 1.14 1.86
CA VAL A 55 -4.14 -0.30 2.00
C VAL A 55 -3.40 -0.59 3.30
N THR A 56 -4.05 -1.27 4.23
CA THR A 56 -3.47 -1.62 5.53
C THR A 56 -2.90 -3.03 5.58
N ASP A 57 -3.29 -3.88 4.65
CA ASP A 57 -2.81 -5.25 4.53
C ASP A 57 -1.72 -5.37 3.47
N LYS A 58 -0.49 -5.29 3.92
CA LYS A 58 0.70 -5.37 3.06
C LYS A 58 0.83 -6.70 2.29
N SER A 59 0.07 -7.75 2.67
CA SER A 59 0.08 -9.00 1.92
C SER A 59 -0.47 -8.85 0.50
N LEU A 60 -1.25 -7.80 0.23
CA LEU A 60 -1.73 -7.48 -1.12
C LEU A 60 -0.60 -7.01 -2.04
N PHE A 61 0.39 -6.28 -1.49
CA PHE A 61 1.59 -5.89 -2.22
C PHE A 61 2.54 -7.08 -2.39
N ALA A 62 2.85 -7.80 -1.29
CA ALA A 62 3.75 -8.95 -1.30
C ALA A 62 3.29 -10.08 -2.24
N SER A 63 1.98 -10.25 -2.41
CA SER A 63 1.40 -11.23 -3.35
C SER A 63 1.22 -10.69 -4.77
N GLU A 64 1.75 -9.51 -5.06
CA GLU A 64 1.62 -8.81 -6.35
C GLU A 64 0.17 -8.70 -6.88
N ARG A 65 -0.82 -8.68 -5.99
CA ARG A 65 -2.25 -8.55 -6.36
C ARG A 65 -2.61 -7.15 -6.81
N ILE A 66 -1.86 -6.14 -6.35
CA ILE A 66 -2.04 -4.75 -6.72
C ILE A 66 -1.04 -4.39 -7.82
N LYS A 67 -1.55 -3.88 -8.91
CA LYS A 67 -0.79 -3.29 -10.01
C LYS A 67 -1.28 -1.86 -10.17
N VAL A 68 -0.40 -0.89 -10.19
CA VAL A 68 -0.76 0.53 -10.35
C VAL A 68 -0.27 1.00 -11.72
N ILE A 69 -1.18 1.58 -12.49
CA ILE A 69 -0.88 2.19 -13.80
C ILE A 69 -1.20 3.68 -13.69
N GLU A 70 -0.16 4.49 -13.68
CA GLU A 70 -0.31 5.95 -13.59
C GLU A 70 -0.55 6.57 -14.97
N PHE A 71 -1.50 7.51 -15.03
CA PHE A 71 -1.76 8.35 -16.18
C PHE A 71 -1.42 9.80 -15.81
N ASN A 72 -0.14 10.13 -15.83
CA ASN A 72 0.38 11.40 -15.28
C ASN A 72 0.24 12.60 -16.22
N ARG A 73 -0.18 12.38 -17.50
CA ARG A 73 -0.34 13.48 -18.43
C ARG A 73 -1.69 14.16 -18.22
N HIS A 74 -1.62 15.44 -17.94
CA HIS A 74 -2.78 16.32 -17.97
C HIS A 74 -2.86 16.99 -19.36
N PHE A 75 -4.04 16.97 -19.96
CA PHE A 75 -4.30 17.66 -21.22
C PHE A 75 -5.02 18.97 -20.94
N SER A 76 -4.41 20.08 -21.30
CA SER A 76 -5.06 21.39 -21.25
C SER A 76 -6.28 21.44 -22.18
N PRO A 77 -7.25 22.35 -21.98
CA PRO A 77 -8.41 22.44 -22.84
C PRO A 77 -8.07 22.61 -24.35
N ALA A 78 -6.93 23.24 -24.64
CA ALA A 78 -6.45 23.43 -26.03
C ALA A 78 -5.85 22.14 -26.64
N GLU A 79 -5.43 21.19 -25.83
CA GLU A 79 -4.87 19.90 -26.26
C GLU A 79 -5.92 18.78 -26.28
N GLN A 80 -7.11 19.04 -25.75
CA GLN A 80 -8.18 18.05 -25.69
C GLN A 80 -8.80 17.83 -27.06
N ASP A 81 -8.76 16.59 -27.50
CA ASP A 81 -9.47 16.14 -28.69
C ASP A 81 -10.88 15.67 -28.33
N THR A 82 -11.87 16.49 -28.66
CA THR A 82 -13.28 16.18 -28.38
C THR A 82 -13.82 15.03 -29.23
N HIS A 83 -13.18 14.67 -30.33
CA HIS A 83 -13.58 13.60 -31.24
C HIS A 83 -12.83 12.28 -31.00
N LEU A 84 -11.85 12.27 -30.11
CA LEU A 84 -11.02 11.09 -29.82
C LEU A 84 -11.85 9.84 -29.56
N LYS A 85 -12.96 9.96 -28.82
CA LYS A 85 -13.81 8.81 -28.50
C LYS A 85 -14.48 8.23 -29.77
N ASP A 86 -14.93 9.09 -30.65
CA ASP A 86 -15.58 8.67 -31.91
C ASP A 86 -14.56 8.05 -32.86
N GLU A 87 -13.36 8.62 -32.92
CA GLU A 87 -12.24 8.06 -33.68
C GLU A 87 -11.83 6.67 -33.17
N LEU A 88 -11.67 6.50 -31.86
CA LEU A 88 -11.31 5.22 -31.26
C LEU A 88 -12.40 4.15 -31.41
N THR A 89 -13.66 4.53 -31.58
CA THR A 89 -14.77 3.61 -31.81
C THR A 89 -15.05 3.35 -33.31
N SER A 90 -14.28 3.95 -34.20
CA SER A 90 -14.36 3.63 -35.64
C SER A 90 -13.95 2.17 -35.90
N GLN A 91 -14.48 1.57 -36.97
CA GLN A 91 -14.19 0.17 -37.31
C GLN A 91 -12.69 -0.07 -37.55
N GLU A 92 -12.01 0.90 -38.15
CA GLU A 92 -10.57 0.81 -38.42
C GLU A 92 -9.77 0.85 -37.12
N ALA A 93 -10.02 1.82 -36.25
CA ALA A 93 -9.37 1.94 -34.96
C ALA A 93 -9.63 0.74 -34.06
N MET A 94 -10.88 0.26 -33.98
CA MET A 94 -11.23 -0.93 -33.22
C MET A 94 -10.50 -2.19 -33.71
N SER A 95 -10.31 -2.33 -35.04
CA SER A 95 -9.52 -3.43 -35.60
C SER A 95 -8.05 -3.35 -35.18
N GLY A 96 -7.48 -2.14 -35.17
CA GLY A 96 -6.11 -1.88 -34.68
C GLY A 96 -5.97 -2.17 -33.18
N ILE A 97 -6.92 -1.73 -32.37
CA ILE A 97 -6.96 -1.99 -30.92
C ILE A 97 -7.07 -3.49 -30.66
N PHE A 98 -7.95 -4.19 -31.39
CA PHE A 98 -8.08 -5.64 -31.26
C PHE A 98 -6.77 -6.38 -31.58
N MET A 99 -6.10 -6.01 -32.67
CA MET A 99 -4.80 -6.59 -33.01
C MET A 99 -3.73 -6.29 -31.96
N TRP A 100 -3.74 -5.12 -31.36
CA TRP A 100 -2.85 -4.80 -30.25
C TRP A 100 -3.11 -5.69 -29.04
N LEU A 101 -4.37 -5.93 -28.68
CA LEU A 101 -4.75 -6.87 -27.61
C LEU A 101 -4.32 -8.29 -27.90
N VAL A 102 -4.50 -8.78 -29.15
CA VAL A 102 -4.05 -10.11 -29.57
C VAL A 102 -2.55 -10.27 -29.42
N ARG A 103 -1.77 -9.27 -29.86
CA ARG A 103 -0.32 -9.27 -29.69
C ARG A 103 0.10 -9.27 -28.21
N GLY A 104 -0.60 -8.50 -27.38
CA GLY A 104 -0.41 -8.52 -25.93
C GLY A 104 -0.70 -9.89 -25.32
N TYR A 105 -1.78 -10.54 -25.76
CA TYR A 105 -2.12 -11.88 -25.29
C TYR A 105 -1.08 -12.93 -25.71
N ILE A 106 -0.56 -12.87 -26.93
CA ILE A 106 0.52 -13.78 -27.39
C ILE A 106 1.75 -13.62 -26.48
N LYS A 107 2.19 -12.37 -26.23
CA LYS A 107 3.33 -12.10 -25.34
C LYS A 107 3.06 -12.62 -23.91
N TYR A 108 1.85 -12.47 -23.43
CA TYR A 108 1.46 -13.01 -22.12
C TYR A 108 1.52 -14.54 -22.09
N LYS A 109 1.11 -15.21 -23.15
CA LYS A 109 1.19 -16.69 -23.25
C LYS A 109 2.64 -17.21 -23.28
N GLU A 110 3.54 -16.46 -23.89
CA GLU A 110 4.95 -16.81 -23.99
C GLU A 110 5.74 -16.51 -22.71
N ASN A 111 5.49 -15.36 -22.08
CA ASN A 111 6.34 -14.82 -21.02
C ASN A 111 5.63 -14.70 -19.66
N GLY A 112 4.33 -15.01 -19.59
CA GLY A 112 3.52 -14.72 -18.42
C GLY A 112 3.23 -13.22 -18.24
N LEU A 113 2.63 -12.85 -17.11
CA LEU A 113 2.41 -11.46 -16.76
C LEU A 113 3.65 -10.92 -16.03
N THR A 114 4.49 -10.20 -16.75
CA THR A 114 5.69 -9.57 -16.21
C THR A 114 5.40 -8.11 -15.86
N MET A 115 5.88 -7.67 -14.68
CA MET A 115 5.89 -6.25 -14.33
C MET A 115 7.18 -5.60 -14.81
N SER A 116 7.04 -4.49 -15.54
CA SER A 116 8.19 -3.66 -15.89
C SER A 116 8.74 -2.93 -14.66
N GLU A 117 10.01 -2.55 -14.68
CA GLU A 117 10.64 -1.84 -13.57
C GLU A 117 9.92 -0.52 -13.21
N PRO A 118 9.45 0.31 -14.15
CA PRO A 118 8.63 1.48 -13.82
C PRO A 118 7.37 1.14 -13.03
N LEU A 119 6.65 0.08 -13.38
CA LEU A 119 5.46 -0.35 -12.64
C LEU A 119 5.81 -0.87 -11.25
N ARG A 120 6.92 -1.57 -11.08
CA ARG A 120 7.39 -2.02 -9.77
C ARG A 120 7.72 -0.84 -8.86
N SER A 121 8.40 0.18 -9.38
CA SER A 121 8.74 1.38 -8.61
C SER A 121 7.51 2.15 -8.14
N VAL A 122 6.46 2.24 -8.97
CA VAL A 122 5.18 2.86 -8.58
C VAL A 122 4.50 2.08 -7.46
N VAL A 123 4.43 0.75 -7.58
CA VAL A 123 3.84 -0.11 -6.54
C VAL A 123 4.65 -0.03 -5.24
N ALA A 124 5.98 -0.04 -5.31
CA ALA A 124 6.85 0.10 -4.15
C ALA A 124 6.68 1.47 -3.45
N LYS A 125 6.53 2.55 -4.24
CA LYS A 125 6.20 3.87 -3.71
C LYS A 125 4.85 3.85 -3.00
N TYR A 126 3.83 3.30 -3.62
CA TYR A 126 2.49 3.18 -3.03
C TYR A 126 2.51 2.37 -1.72
N GLU A 127 3.24 1.27 -1.66
CA GLU A 127 3.44 0.49 -0.43
C GLU A 127 4.09 1.34 0.67
N ARG A 128 5.13 2.09 0.34
CA ARG A 128 5.82 2.99 1.27
C ARG A 128 4.89 4.11 1.77
N ASP A 129 4.13 4.73 0.87
CA ASP A 129 3.18 5.79 1.19
C ASP A 129 2.02 5.30 2.08
N ASN A 130 1.76 3.99 2.12
CA ASN A 130 0.81 3.35 3.03
C ASN A 130 1.44 2.87 4.35
N ASP A 131 2.74 3.04 4.54
CA ASP A 131 3.43 2.64 5.75
C ASP A 131 3.45 3.75 6.80
N LEU A 132 2.35 3.86 7.55
CA LEU A 132 2.20 4.89 8.59
C LEU A 132 3.27 4.78 9.70
N VAL A 133 3.79 3.57 9.96
CA VAL A 133 4.83 3.39 10.98
C VAL A 133 6.16 3.91 10.46
N LEU A 134 6.51 3.62 9.21
CA LEU A 134 7.71 4.16 8.57
C LEU A 134 7.66 5.69 8.51
N GLN A 135 6.54 6.27 8.06
CA GLN A 135 6.36 7.72 8.01
C GLN A 135 6.53 8.38 9.40
N PHE A 136 5.97 7.75 10.43
CA PHE A 136 6.16 8.22 11.82
C PHE A 136 7.63 8.14 12.23
N LEU A 137 8.30 7.03 11.96
CA LEU A 137 9.71 6.84 12.28
C LEU A 137 10.59 7.89 11.59
N GLU A 138 10.39 8.09 10.28
CA GLU A 138 11.13 9.08 9.50
C GLU A 138 10.88 10.52 9.99
N SER A 139 9.63 10.85 10.34
CA SER A 139 9.26 12.20 10.76
C SER A 139 9.61 12.51 12.21
N ARG A 140 9.40 11.58 13.14
CA ARG A 140 9.43 11.83 14.60
C ARG A 140 10.51 11.08 15.36
N CYS A 141 11.22 10.17 14.74
CA CYS A 141 12.24 9.38 15.40
C CYS A 141 13.64 9.63 14.85
N VAL A 142 14.63 9.31 15.67
CA VAL A 142 16.05 9.28 15.30
C VAL A 142 16.62 7.97 15.76
N ARG A 143 17.31 7.28 14.87
CA ARG A 143 18.15 6.16 15.23
C ARG A 143 19.45 6.68 15.84
N VAL A 144 19.83 6.15 16.98
CA VAL A 144 21.08 6.45 17.68
C VAL A 144 21.77 5.12 17.96
N PRO A 145 22.63 4.63 17.07
CA PRO A 145 23.34 3.36 17.22
C PRO A 145 24.09 3.27 18.54
N GLU A 146 24.26 2.07 19.07
CA GLU A 146 24.92 1.84 20.37
C GLU A 146 26.32 2.44 20.42
N ASP A 147 27.06 2.39 19.31
CA ASP A 147 28.41 2.92 19.17
C ASP A 147 28.48 4.45 19.34
N GLU A 148 27.44 5.16 18.89
CA GLU A 148 27.35 6.62 19.01
C GLU A 148 26.85 7.07 20.39
N CYS A 149 25.99 6.24 21.02
CA CYS A 149 25.45 6.56 22.35
C CYS A 149 26.44 6.37 23.49
N ASN A 150 27.44 5.52 23.30
CA ASN A 150 28.28 5.04 24.39
C ASN A 150 29.71 4.78 23.94
N PRO A 151 30.43 5.80 23.43
CA PRO A 151 31.82 5.63 22.96
C PRO A 151 32.79 5.18 24.05
N LEU A 152 32.40 5.29 25.35
CA LEU A 152 33.21 4.89 26.50
C LEU A 152 32.76 3.56 27.14
N GLY A 153 31.76 2.87 26.57
CA GLY A 153 31.29 1.58 27.09
C GLY A 153 30.54 1.63 28.43
N GLU A 154 30.11 2.81 28.88
CA GLU A 154 29.41 3.00 30.15
C GLU A 154 28.03 2.33 30.12
N LYS A 155 27.75 1.37 31.00
CA LYS A 155 26.51 0.55 31.01
C LYS A 155 25.20 1.35 31.14
N ASN A 156 25.22 2.62 31.50
CA ASN A 156 24.03 3.43 31.83
C ASN A 156 23.66 4.50 30.78
N LYS A 157 24.36 4.63 29.66
CA LYS A 157 24.11 5.66 28.65
C LYS A 157 23.49 5.11 27.34
N ARG A 158 22.69 4.09 27.42
CA ARG A 158 22.06 3.50 26.24
C ARG A 158 20.74 4.22 25.93
N THR A 159 20.58 4.66 24.69
CA THR A 159 19.32 5.23 24.23
C THR A 159 18.26 4.14 24.12
N THR A 160 17.17 4.32 24.85
CA THR A 160 16.06 3.37 24.85
C THR A 160 14.72 4.09 24.90
N ILE A 161 13.70 3.48 24.30
CA ILE A 161 12.32 3.94 24.42
C ILE A 161 11.39 2.76 24.68
N ARG A 162 10.44 2.92 25.60
CA ARG A 162 9.40 1.90 25.83
C ARG A 162 8.41 1.87 24.68
N ALA A 163 7.98 0.70 24.27
CA ALA A 163 6.98 0.53 23.22
C ALA A 163 5.67 1.30 23.51
N LYS A 164 5.29 1.41 24.79
CA LYS A 164 4.14 2.20 25.21
C LYS A 164 4.30 3.69 24.88
N ASP A 165 5.47 4.25 25.19
CA ASP A 165 5.74 5.68 24.99
C ASP A 165 5.87 6.01 23.50
N LEU A 166 6.54 5.12 22.75
CA LEU A 166 6.63 5.21 21.29
C LEU A 166 5.24 5.16 20.63
N TYR A 167 4.38 4.26 21.09
CA TYR A 167 3.01 4.17 20.60
C TYR A 167 2.16 5.39 20.94
N GLN A 168 2.33 6.00 22.12
CA GLN A 168 1.66 7.26 22.43
C GLN A 168 2.10 8.40 21.51
N ALA A 169 3.40 8.50 21.24
CA ALA A 169 3.93 9.46 20.27
C ALA A 169 3.37 9.23 18.86
N PHE A 170 3.30 7.97 18.42
CA PHE A 170 2.65 7.61 17.15
C PHE A 170 1.18 8.06 17.11
N LYS A 171 0.42 7.82 18.17
CA LYS A 171 -0.99 8.24 18.24
C LYS A 171 -1.16 9.75 18.12
N MET A 172 -0.28 10.51 18.77
CA MET A 172 -0.30 11.98 18.71
C MET A 172 0.03 12.44 17.28
N TRP A 173 1.08 11.90 16.71
CA TRP A 173 1.48 12.19 15.33
C TRP A 173 0.37 11.82 14.33
N ALA A 174 -0.17 10.62 14.39
CA ALA A 174 -1.22 10.19 13.47
C ALA A 174 -2.47 11.10 13.54
N LYS A 175 -2.83 11.55 14.74
CA LYS A 175 -3.93 12.53 14.92
C LYS A 175 -3.60 13.89 14.32
N SER A 176 -2.36 14.39 14.48
CA SER A 176 -1.97 15.69 13.92
C SER A 176 -1.90 15.67 12.38
N GLU A 177 -1.54 14.54 11.80
CA GLU A 177 -1.50 14.36 10.34
C GLU A 177 -2.87 13.95 9.75
N GLY A 178 -3.92 13.79 10.57
CA GLY A 178 -5.21 13.25 10.10
C GLY A 178 -5.14 11.79 9.65
N ALA A 179 -4.08 11.06 10.01
CA ALA A 179 -3.86 9.69 9.61
C ALA A 179 -4.61 8.69 10.49
N PHE A 180 -4.83 7.49 9.95
CA PHE A 180 -5.46 6.40 10.69
C PHE A 180 -4.61 5.93 11.87
N VAL A 181 -5.21 5.85 13.05
CA VAL A 181 -4.52 5.39 14.26
C VAL A 181 -4.56 3.86 14.34
N LEU A 182 -3.43 3.23 14.12
CA LEU A 182 -3.29 1.77 14.30
C LEU A 182 -3.53 1.37 15.76
N SER A 183 -4.05 0.16 16.00
CA SER A 183 -4.06 -0.40 17.35
C SER A 183 -2.63 -0.65 17.85
N ALA A 184 -2.43 -0.66 19.18
CA ALA A 184 -1.10 -0.92 19.77
C ALA A 184 -0.49 -2.26 19.31
N ARG A 185 -1.33 -3.28 19.18
CA ARG A 185 -0.89 -4.59 18.68
C ARG A 185 -0.39 -4.49 17.22
N LYS A 186 -1.15 -3.82 16.36
CA LYS A 186 -0.78 -3.65 14.94
C LYS A 186 0.46 -2.78 14.82
N PHE A 187 0.54 -1.66 15.54
CA PHE A 187 1.72 -0.80 15.57
C PHE A 187 2.99 -1.59 15.94
N ASN A 188 2.96 -2.36 17.04
CA ASN A 188 4.11 -3.15 17.46
C ASN A 188 4.49 -4.24 16.43
N SER A 189 3.51 -4.84 15.76
CA SER A 189 3.76 -5.80 14.67
C SER A 189 4.39 -5.13 13.46
N GLU A 190 3.96 -3.91 13.11
CA GLU A 190 4.58 -3.17 12.01
C GLU A 190 5.99 -2.67 12.36
N MET A 191 6.24 -2.28 13.61
CA MET A 191 7.59 -1.93 14.07
C MET A 191 8.63 -3.05 13.83
N GLU A 192 8.21 -4.32 13.94
CA GLU A 192 9.09 -5.46 13.68
C GLU A 192 9.51 -5.60 12.21
N ARG A 193 8.82 -4.93 11.30
CA ARG A 193 9.14 -4.89 9.87
C ARG A 193 10.21 -3.85 9.53
N HIS A 194 10.57 -3.00 10.49
CA HIS A 194 11.56 -1.93 10.36
C HIS A 194 12.74 -2.14 11.33
N PRO A 195 13.42 -3.31 11.26
CA PRO A 195 14.54 -3.60 12.17
C PRO A 195 15.71 -2.63 12.01
N GLU A 196 15.80 -1.92 10.88
CA GLU A 196 16.81 -0.91 10.62
C GLU A 196 16.70 0.33 11.53
N TRP A 197 15.57 0.53 12.21
CA TRP A 197 15.34 1.68 13.08
C TRP A 197 15.75 1.47 14.54
N PHE A 198 16.07 0.25 14.95
CA PHE A 198 16.50 -0.04 16.32
C PHE A 198 17.54 -1.17 16.34
N ASP A 199 18.42 -1.17 17.34
CA ASP A 199 19.48 -2.19 17.45
C ASP A 199 18.91 -3.52 17.94
N ARG A 200 18.01 -3.47 18.89
CA ARG A 200 17.32 -4.67 19.44
C ARG A 200 16.01 -4.31 20.11
N LYS A 201 15.13 -5.31 20.18
CA LYS A 201 13.92 -5.30 21.00
C LYS A 201 14.13 -6.24 22.18
N SER A 202 13.81 -5.81 23.39
CA SER A 202 13.89 -6.64 24.58
C SER A 202 12.66 -6.47 25.46
N THR A 203 12.40 -7.47 26.31
CA THR A 203 11.36 -7.38 27.34
C THR A 203 12.04 -7.36 28.71
N SER A 204 11.81 -6.31 29.48
CA SER A 204 12.35 -6.17 30.83
C SER A 204 11.24 -5.72 31.77
N SER A 205 11.09 -6.40 32.91
CA SER A 205 10.04 -6.09 33.92
C SER A 205 8.62 -5.98 33.34
N GLY A 206 8.28 -6.81 32.34
CA GLY A 206 6.98 -6.78 31.67
C GLY A 206 6.81 -5.68 30.60
N PHE A 207 7.85 -4.89 30.32
CA PHE A 207 7.82 -3.82 29.32
C PHE A 207 8.66 -4.19 28.09
N VAL A 208 8.11 -3.93 26.91
CA VAL A 208 8.86 -3.99 25.66
C VAL A 208 9.64 -2.70 25.47
N ILE A 209 10.92 -2.82 25.17
CA ILE A 209 11.87 -1.71 25.03
C ILE A 209 12.58 -1.85 23.68
N TYR A 210 12.63 -0.74 22.93
CA TYR A 210 13.45 -0.59 21.73
C TYR A 210 14.75 0.12 22.09
N TRP A 211 15.88 -0.41 21.64
CA TRP A 211 17.23 0.10 21.88
C TRP A 211 17.76 0.79 20.63
N GLY A 212 18.48 1.88 20.78
CA GLY A 212 19.03 2.64 19.66
C GLY A 212 18.01 3.54 18.95
N LEU A 213 16.84 3.78 19.57
CA LEU A 213 15.77 4.61 19.04
C LEU A 213 15.35 5.68 20.05
N LYS A 214 15.18 6.93 19.61
CA LYS A 214 14.58 8.01 20.40
C LYS A 214 13.66 8.88 19.56
N LEU A 215 12.78 9.60 20.23
CA LEU A 215 11.98 10.66 19.59
C LEU A 215 12.86 11.87 19.31
N LYS A 216 12.59 12.58 18.20
CA LYS A 216 13.17 13.90 17.93
C LYS A 216 12.66 14.89 18.99
N GLU A 217 13.52 15.75 19.45
CA GLU A 217 13.09 16.89 20.26
C GLU A 217 12.25 17.81 19.39
N VAL A 218 11.04 18.12 19.85
CA VAL A 218 10.18 19.11 19.18
C VAL A 218 10.77 20.47 19.53
N VAL A 219 11.39 21.12 18.56
CA VAL A 219 11.83 22.52 18.69
C VAL A 219 10.66 23.45 18.60
#